data_e28756038853402af1d5ea72219b0132
#
_entry.id   e28756038853402af1d5ea72219b0132
#
_cell.length_a   1.000
_cell.length_b   1.000
_cell.length_c   1.000
_cell.angle_alpha   90.00
_cell.angle_beta   90.00
_cell.angle_gamma   90.00
#
_symmetry.space_group_name_H-M   'P 1'
#
loop_
_entity.id
_entity.type
_entity.pdbx_description
1 polymer ?
#
loop_
_entity_poly.entity_id
_entity_poly.type
_entity_poly.pdbx_seq_one_letter_code
_entity_poly.pdbx_strand_id
1 'polypeptide(L)'
;LDAEDATGVGGVAGISKSTIRESCAKGRLSGAKQVGGIVGSGATIENCRAMVMIDSAAEQIGAIAGIVDDPLDGSVTGNTFVDGGVAGIDSVSYQGIAEPLAYEDFVAQENLPGDFGSICVRFVTDEDSLVQEYHIPYGSDFPTDQLPPVPNHQGQYGSWEDVDLTGMTFDATIHAEYSDINTVRQSQEKRGERSLVLVEGSFDTTDELMLHEVDDAPETPGTLVEAWGLELPAGTGHTLRYMPPETTDNTVLWVRTDAGWQQADTSVDGSYLTCTAPAGTTAFAAVQMPTSKVP
;
A
#
# COMPACT_ATOMS: atom_id res chain seq x y z
N LEU A 1 -19.08 -4.54 -1.02
CA LEU A 1 -19.61 -5.92 -1.08
C LEU A 1 -18.93 -6.61 -2.25
N ASP A 2 -18.11 -7.59 -1.94
CA ASP A 2 -17.40 -8.40 -2.92
C ASP A 2 -18.07 -9.78 -3.05
N ALA A 3 -18.55 -10.10 -4.25
CA ALA A 3 -19.28 -11.31 -4.55
C ALA A 3 -19.08 -11.72 -6.03
N GLU A 4 -17.84 -11.80 -6.47
CA GLU A 4 -17.41 -11.92 -7.88
C GLU A 4 -18.16 -13.01 -8.66
N ASP A 5 -18.46 -14.16 -8.06
CA ASP A 5 -19.17 -15.26 -8.70
C ASP A 5 -20.71 -15.21 -8.54
N ALA A 6 -21.24 -14.21 -7.83
CA ALA A 6 -22.66 -14.18 -7.49
C ALA A 6 -23.53 -13.59 -8.61
N THR A 7 -24.74 -14.12 -8.73
CA THR A 7 -25.83 -13.54 -9.53
C THR A 7 -26.85 -12.89 -8.60
N GLY A 8 -27.24 -11.65 -8.91
CA GLY A 8 -28.17 -10.88 -8.10
C GLY A 8 -27.49 -10.24 -6.90
N VAL A 9 -26.70 -9.19 -7.13
CA VAL A 9 -25.99 -8.41 -6.10
C VAL A 9 -26.60 -7.01 -6.05
N GLY A 10 -26.91 -6.54 -4.85
CA GLY A 10 -27.41 -5.18 -4.65
C GLY A 10 -27.11 -4.63 -3.27
N GLY A 11 -26.93 -3.32 -3.16
CA GLY A 11 -26.62 -2.64 -1.91
C GLY A 11 -27.71 -2.77 -0.84
N VAL A 12 -28.97 -3.00 -1.25
CA VAL A 12 -30.12 -3.22 -0.37
C VAL A 12 -30.61 -4.67 -0.45
N ALA A 13 -30.75 -5.20 -1.65
CA ALA A 13 -31.18 -6.59 -1.84
C ALA A 13 -30.57 -7.19 -3.10
N GLY A 14 -30.19 -8.47 -3.06
CA GLY A 14 -29.75 -9.19 -4.26
C GLY A 14 -30.91 -9.39 -5.24
N ILE A 15 -32.01 -9.97 -4.78
CA ILE A 15 -33.24 -10.18 -5.56
C ILE A 15 -34.44 -9.79 -4.72
N SER A 16 -35.37 -9.00 -5.27
CA SER A 16 -36.60 -8.59 -4.61
C SER A 16 -37.80 -8.73 -5.52
N LYS A 17 -38.84 -9.38 -5.04
CA LYS A 17 -40.19 -9.43 -5.68
C LYS A 17 -41.18 -8.46 -5.04
N SER A 18 -40.72 -7.66 -4.09
CA SER A 18 -41.49 -6.67 -3.37
C SER A 18 -40.99 -5.28 -3.66
N THR A 19 -41.73 -4.27 -3.21
CA THR A 19 -41.34 -2.86 -3.35
C THR A 19 -40.15 -2.54 -2.47
N ILE A 20 -39.10 -1.93 -3.07
CA ILE A 20 -38.03 -1.23 -2.38
C ILE A 20 -38.27 0.27 -2.59
N ARG A 21 -38.38 1.01 -1.49
CA ARG A 21 -38.64 2.46 -1.58
C ARG A 21 -37.78 3.24 -0.58
N GLU A 22 -37.51 4.50 -0.93
CA GLU A 22 -36.86 5.47 -0.05
C GLU A 22 -35.56 4.93 0.60
N SER A 23 -34.87 4.04 -0.15
CA SER A 23 -33.67 3.38 0.31
C SER A 23 -32.45 4.00 -0.32
N CYS A 24 -31.35 4.03 0.44
CA CYS A 24 -30.08 4.57 -0.03
C CYS A 24 -29.00 3.50 0.01
N ALA A 25 -28.10 3.51 -0.96
CA ALA A 25 -26.92 2.65 -0.99
C ALA A 25 -25.67 3.44 -1.39
N LYS A 26 -24.59 3.24 -0.66
CA LYS A 26 -23.26 3.81 -0.93
C LYS A 26 -22.20 2.73 -0.83
N GLY A 27 -21.26 2.71 -1.77
CA GLY A 27 -20.10 1.82 -1.72
C GLY A 27 -19.77 1.14 -3.03
N ARG A 28 -18.85 0.15 -2.94
CA ARG A 28 -18.38 -0.66 -4.07
C ARG A 28 -19.09 -2.01 -4.08
N LEU A 29 -19.51 -2.45 -5.26
CA LEU A 29 -20.18 -3.72 -5.48
C LEU A 29 -19.47 -4.50 -6.58
N SER A 30 -19.29 -5.80 -6.41
CA SER A 30 -18.84 -6.74 -7.43
C SER A 30 -19.79 -7.94 -7.53
N GLY A 31 -19.88 -8.54 -8.70
CA GLY A 31 -20.73 -9.71 -8.97
C GLY A 31 -20.62 -10.19 -10.41
N ALA A 32 -21.02 -11.43 -10.69
CA ALA A 32 -20.97 -11.98 -12.05
C ALA A 32 -22.10 -11.48 -12.94
N LYS A 33 -23.30 -11.31 -12.40
CA LYS A 33 -24.49 -10.95 -13.17
C LYS A 33 -25.56 -10.29 -12.29
N GLN A 34 -26.35 -9.38 -12.89
CA GLN A 34 -27.44 -8.68 -12.20
C GLN A 34 -26.94 -7.91 -10.98
N VAL A 35 -26.03 -6.96 -11.21
CA VAL A 35 -25.45 -6.12 -10.16
C VAL A 35 -26.09 -4.74 -10.21
N GLY A 36 -26.76 -4.35 -9.14
CA GLY A 36 -27.42 -3.05 -9.03
C GLY A 36 -27.11 -2.31 -7.74
N GLY A 37 -26.99 -1.00 -7.81
CA GLY A 37 -26.70 -0.18 -6.62
C GLY A 37 -27.72 -0.38 -5.51
N ILE A 38 -29.00 -0.47 -5.82
CA ILE A 38 -30.08 -0.76 -4.87
C ILE A 38 -30.41 -2.25 -4.89
N VAL A 39 -30.64 -2.83 -6.06
CA VAL A 39 -31.07 -4.23 -6.19
C VAL A 39 -30.48 -4.89 -7.43
N GLY A 40 -30.05 -6.13 -7.31
CA GLY A 40 -29.57 -6.92 -8.43
C GLY A 40 -30.69 -7.22 -9.44
N SER A 41 -31.82 -7.79 -8.96
CA SER A 41 -33.05 -8.01 -9.74
C SER A 41 -34.25 -7.56 -8.92
N GLY A 42 -35.05 -6.64 -9.42
CA GLY A 42 -36.17 -6.04 -8.70
C GLY A 42 -37.45 -5.93 -9.52
N ALA A 43 -38.60 -5.84 -8.80
CA ALA A 43 -39.88 -5.64 -9.43
C ALA A 43 -40.37 -4.17 -9.31
N THR A 44 -40.32 -3.60 -8.11
CA THR A 44 -40.81 -2.22 -7.86
C THR A 44 -39.73 -1.47 -7.06
N ILE A 45 -39.27 -0.30 -7.59
CA ILE A 45 -38.19 0.49 -7.01
C ILE A 45 -38.59 1.96 -7.07
N GLU A 46 -38.81 2.60 -5.91
CA GLU A 46 -39.37 3.94 -5.83
C GLU A 46 -38.49 4.87 -4.94
N ASN A 47 -38.13 6.03 -5.47
CA ASN A 47 -37.44 7.10 -4.75
C ASN A 47 -36.17 6.63 -4.01
N CYS A 48 -35.44 5.69 -4.60
CA CYS A 48 -34.19 5.21 -4.08
C CYS A 48 -33.00 6.05 -4.58
N ARG A 49 -31.91 6.04 -3.81
CA ARG A 49 -30.71 6.85 -4.10
C ARG A 49 -29.47 5.99 -4.00
N ALA A 50 -28.61 6.06 -5.02
CA ALA A 50 -27.39 5.26 -5.06
C ALA A 50 -26.14 6.10 -5.38
N MET A 51 -25.10 5.88 -4.58
CA MET A 51 -23.75 6.36 -4.83
C MET A 51 -22.82 5.14 -4.82
N VAL A 52 -22.75 4.44 -5.94
CA VAL A 52 -22.10 3.15 -6.04
C VAL A 52 -21.09 3.09 -7.18
N MET A 53 -19.99 2.37 -6.94
CA MET A 53 -19.11 1.88 -7.99
C MET A 53 -19.39 0.39 -8.19
N ILE A 54 -19.52 -0.04 -9.43
CA ILE A 54 -19.71 -1.44 -9.76
C ILE A 54 -18.47 -1.94 -10.49
N ASP A 55 -17.65 -2.72 -9.79
CA ASP A 55 -16.47 -3.37 -10.34
C ASP A 55 -16.84 -4.71 -10.95
N SER A 56 -17.38 -4.67 -12.15
CA SER A 56 -17.73 -5.92 -12.79
C SER A 56 -17.74 -5.81 -14.30
N ALA A 57 -17.19 -6.84 -14.95
CA ALA A 57 -17.44 -7.13 -16.34
C ALA A 57 -18.80 -7.86 -16.51
N ALA A 58 -19.67 -7.78 -15.49
CA ALA A 58 -20.94 -8.51 -15.44
C ALA A 58 -21.91 -8.08 -16.52
N GLU A 59 -22.75 -9.01 -16.89
CA GLU A 59 -23.96 -8.72 -17.66
C GLU A 59 -25.02 -8.11 -16.73
N GLN A 60 -25.80 -7.16 -17.23
CA GLN A 60 -26.92 -6.56 -16.51
C GLN A 60 -26.47 -5.80 -15.25
N ILE A 61 -25.80 -4.68 -15.45
CA ILE A 61 -25.37 -3.79 -14.39
C ILE A 61 -26.16 -2.48 -14.42
N GLY A 62 -26.41 -1.91 -13.25
CA GLY A 62 -27.06 -0.60 -13.14
C GLY A 62 -26.85 0.06 -11.79
N ALA A 63 -26.71 1.37 -11.78
CA ALA A 63 -26.54 2.14 -10.55
C ALA A 63 -27.75 2.02 -9.60
N ILE A 64 -28.94 1.73 -10.13
CA ILE A 64 -30.16 1.45 -9.34
C ILE A 64 -30.46 -0.04 -9.36
N ALA A 65 -30.60 -0.68 -10.54
CA ALA A 65 -30.92 -2.09 -10.63
C ALA A 65 -30.10 -2.77 -11.74
N GLY A 66 -29.66 -4.01 -11.48
CA GLY A 66 -29.04 -4.85 -12.50
C GLY A 66 -30.05 -5.17 -13.60
N ILE A 67 -31.25 -5.59 -13.22
CA ILE A 67 -32.36 -5.84 -14.13
C ILE A 67 -33.73 -5.60 -13.46
N VAL A 68 -34.70 -5.19 -14.25
CA VAL A 68 -36.13 -5.21 -13.94
C VAL A 68 -36.90 -5.74 -15.15
N ASP A 69 -38.06 -6.38 -14.94
CA ASP A 69 -38.82 -7.02 -16.00
C ASP A 69 -39.32 -6.00 -17.06
N ASP A 70 -39.92 -4.90 -16.62
CA ASP A 70 -40.33 -3.78 -17.45
C ASP A 70 -40.16 -2.45 -16.72
N PRO A 71 -39.05 -1.72 -16.96
CA PRO A 71 -38.80 -0.44 -16.28
C PRO A 71 -39.76 0.66 -16.67
N LEU A 72 -40.59 0.49 -17.71
CA LEU A 72 -41.50 1.51 -18.23
C LEU A 72 -42.97 1.29 -17.82
N ASP A 73 -43.30 0.25 -17.09
CA ASP A 73 -44.66 -0.06 -16.61
C ASP A 73 -45.13 0.81 -15.43
N GLY A 74 -44.24 1.67 -14.90
CA GLY A 74 -44.47 2.52 -13.74
C GLY A 74 -44.08 1.91 -12.40
N SER A 75 -43.54 0.70 -12.43
CA SER A 75 -43.02 0.02 -11.21
C SER A 75 -41.71 0.60 -10.72
N VAL A 76 -40.97 1.31 -11.56
CA VAL A 76 -39.70 1.97 -11.22
C VAL A 76 -39.82 3.47 -11.46
N THR A 77 -39.62 4.26 -10.41
CA THR A 77 -39.84 5.72 -10.52
C THR A 77 -39.07 6.53 -9.49
N GLY A 78 -38.66 7.75 -9.87
CA GLY A 78 -38.06 8.73 -8.96
C GLY A 78 -36.71 8.34 -8.36
N ASN A 79 -36.00 7.37 -8.94
CA ASN A 79 -34.71 6.95 -8.47
C ASN A 79 -33.59 7.84 -9.02
N THR A 80 -32.59 8.14 -8.21
CA THR A 80 -31.44 8.95 -8.60
C THR A 80 -30.13 8.28 -8.19
N PHE A 81 -29.07 8.59 -8.94
CA PHE A 81 -27.74 8.07 -8.63
C PHE A 81 -26.64 9.07 -9.00
N VAL A 82 -25.47 8.95 -8.36
CA VAL A 82 -24.30 9.74 -8.75
C VAL A 82 -23.78 9.24 -10.09
N ASP A 83 -23.62 10.16 -11.05
CA ASP A 83 -23.05 9.84 -12.35
C ASP A 83 -21.57 9.41 -12.20
N GLY A 84 -21.34 8.13 -12.28
CA GLY A 84 -20.03 7.47 -12.15
C GLY A 84 -19.70 6.57 -13.35
N GLY A 85 -20.35 6.80 -14.50
CA GLY A 85 -20.11 6.03 -15.73
C GLY A 85 -20.92 4.72 -15.83
N VAL A 86 -21.74 4.38 -14.82
CA VAL A 86 -22.67 3.26 -14.85
C VAL A 86 -24.09 3.80 -15.10
N ALA A 87 -24.81 3.21 -16.06
CA ALA A 87 -26.20 3.57 -16.35
C ALA A 87 -27.16 3.12 -15.22
N GLY A 88 -28.39 3.62 -15.23
CA GLY A 88 -29.32 3.37 -14.13
C GLY A 88 -29.79 1.92 -13.98
N ILE A 89 -30.16 1.28 -15.10
CA ILE A 89 -30.73 -0.07 -15.14
C ILE A 89 -30.20 -0.81 -16.37
N ASP A 90 -29.69 -2.03 -16.23
CA ASP A 90 -29.25 -2.90 -17.33
C ASP A 90 -28.45 -2.16 -18.41
N SER A 91 -27.48 -1.36 -17.99
CA SER A 91 -26.66 -0.53 -18.87
C SER A 91 -27.44 0.57 -19.63
N VAL A 92 -28.65 0.88 -19.21
CA VAL A 92 -29.50 1.94 -19.77
C VAL A 92 -29.90 2.95 -18.71
N SER A 93 -29.83 4.23 -19.03
CA SER A 93 -30.37 5.31 -18.20
C SER A 93 -31.80 5.67 -18.66
N TYR A 94 -32.70 5.73 -17.69
CA TYR A 94 -34.11 6.05 -17.92
C TYR A 94 -34.47 7.36 -17.22
N GLN A 95 -34.72 8.44 -17.99
CA GLN A 95 -35.07 9.75 -17.44
C GLN A 95 -36.36 9.69 -16.61
N GLY A 96 -36.31 10.23 -15.38
CA GLY A 96 -37.44 10.22 -14.45
C GLY A 96 -37.69 8.88 -13.75
N ILE A 97 -36.95 7.84 -14.12
CA ILE A 97 -37.05 6.47 -13.58
C ILE A 97 -35.80 6.14 -12.75
N ALA A 98 -34.61 6.32 -13.38
CA ALA A 98 -33.29 6.19 -12.77
C ALA A 98 -32.40 7.28 -13.39
N GLU A 99 -32.26 8.40 -12.72
CA GLU A 99 -31.67 9.62 -13.26
C GLU A 99 -30.25 9.85 -12.70
N PRO A 100 -29.21 9.99 -13.56
CA PRO A 100 -27.88 10.34 -13.14
C PRO A 100 -27.82 11.81 -12.69
N LEU A 101 -27.15 12.09 -11.60
CA LEU A 101 -26.90 13.43 -11.07
C LEU A 101 -25.42 13.66 -10.85
N ALA A 102 -24.95 14.90 -11.06
CA ALA A 102 -23.66 15.31 -10.54
C ALA A 102 -23.64 15.17 -9.02
N TYR A 103 -22.48 14.91 -8.45
CA TYR A 103 -22.36 14.67 -7.00
C TYR A 103 -22.97 15.80 -6.15
N GLU A 104 -22.70 17.08 -6.52
CA GLU A 104 -23.23 18.25 -5.81
C GLU A 104 -24.77 18.31 -5.80
N ASP A 105 -25.41 17.98 -6.92
CA ASP A 105 -26.85 17.92 -7.03
C ASP A 105 -27.43 16.71 -6.29
N PHE A 106 -26.71 15.60 -6.29
CA PHE A 106 -27.10 14.39 -5.58
C PHE A 106 -27.11 14.61 -4.05
N VAL A 107 -26.04 15.19 -3.47
CA VAL A 107 -25.94 15.43 -2.03
C VAL A 107 -26.83 16.59 -1.54
N ALA A 108 -27.30 17.44 -2.44
CA ALA A 108 -28.26 18.50 -2.12
C ALA A 108 -29.70 17.98 -1.93
N GLN A 109 -29.99 16.70 -2.24
CA GLN A 109 -31.31 16.13 -2.07
C GLN A 109 -31.73 16.04 -0.59
N GLU A 110 -33.01 16.26 -0.34
CA GLU A 110 -33.59 16.10 0.99
C GLU A 110 -33.58 14.61 1.44
N ASN A 111 -33.42 14.39 2.73
CA ASN A 111 -33.46 13.06 3.36
C ASN A 111 -32.37 12.09 2.92
N LEU A 112 -31.24 12.59 2.38
CA LEU A 112 -30.07 11.78 2.15
C LEU A 112 -29.28 11.57 3.46
N PRO A 113 -28.81 10.35 3.78
CA PRO A 113 -27.95 10.13 4.94
C PRO A 113 -26.68 10.99 4.90
N GLY A 114 -26.22 11.48 6.07
CA GLY A 114 -25.12 12.43 6.15
C GLY A 114 -23.76 11.89 5.68
N ASP A 115 -23.57 10.57 5.72
CA ASP A 115 -22.38 9.88 5.24
C ASP A 115 -22.17 9.94 3.72
N PHE A 116 -23.20 10.32 2.97
CA PHE A 116 -23.06 10.59 1.52
C PHE A 116 -22.32 11.89 1.23
N GLY A 117 -22.24 12.81 2.18
CA GLY A 117 -21.59 14.12 2.03
C GLY A 117 -20.05 14.09 2.10
N SER A 118 -19.45 12.96 2.34
CA SER A 118 -17.98 12.80 2.41
C SER A 118 -17.55 11.39 2.03
N ILE A 119 -16.26 11.23 1.75
CA ILE A 119 -15.64 9.92 1.53
C ILE A 119 -15.00 9.47 2.83
N CYS A 120 -15.33 8.27 3.27
CA CYS A 120 -14.77 7.64 4.47
C CYS A 120 -13.54 6.81 4.10
N VAL A 121 -12.40 7.11 4.71
CA VAL A 121 -11.14 6.36 4.55
C VAL A 121 -10.80 5.73 5.89
N ARG A 122 -10.75 4.41 5.94
CA ARG A 122 -10.46 3.63 7.12
C ARG A 122 -9.12 2.94 7.02
N PHE A 123 -8.31 3.07 8.03
CA PHE A 123 -7.10 2.32 8.22
C PHE A 123 -7.37 1.25 9.29
N VAL A 124 -7.17 0.00 8.93
CA VAL A 124 -7.45 -1.15 9.79
C VAL A 124 -6.23 -2.05 9.91
N THR A 125 -6.17 -2.84 10.98
CA THR A 125 -5.14 -3.88 11.08
C THR A 125 -5.43 -5.01 10.09
N ASP A 126 -4.52 -5.97 9.97
CA ASP A 126 -4.70 -7.24 9.25
C ASP A 126 -5.87 -8.09 9.77
N GLU A 127 -6.32 -7.84 11.02
CA GLU A 127 -7.49 -8.46 11.66
C GLU A 127 -8.75 -7.55 11.60
N ASP A 128 -8.82 -6.59 10.69
CA ASP A 128 -9.94 -5.64 10.51
C ASP A 128 -10.23 -4.72 11.72
N SER A 129 -9.30 -4.62 12.67
CA SER A 129 -9.48 -3.69 13.80
C SER A 129 -9.19 -2.26 13.38
N LEU A 130 -10.14 -1.35 13.63
CA LEU A 130 -10.01 0.06 13.24
C LEU A 130 -8.82 0.73 13.96
N VAL A 131 -7.90 1.27 13.18
CA VAL A 131 -6.79 2.11 13.65
C VAL A 131 -7.18 3.58 13.62
N GLN A 132 -7.67 4.04 12.46
CA GLN A 132 -8.07 5.43 12.28
C GLN A 132 -9.11 5.54 11.16
N GLU A 133 -10.03 6.51 11.30
CA GLU A 133 -11.02 6.85 10.28
C GLU A 133 -10.90 8.33 9.94
N TYR A 134 -11.01 8.65 8.64
CA TYR A 134 -11.00 10.01 8.11
C TYR A 134 -12.21 10.23 7.21
N HIS A 135 -12.68 11.47 7.17
CA HIS A 135 -13.68 11.93 6.24
C HIS A 135 -13.11 13.03 5.37
N ILE A 136 -13.02 12.79 4.08
CA ILE A 136 -12.47 13.74 3.10
C ILE A 136 -13.54 14.17 2.09
N PRO A 137 -13.40 15.33 1.44
CA PRO A 137 -14.30 15.74 0.38
C PRO A 137 -14.30 14.78 -0.82
N TYR A 138 -15.42 14.60 -1.46
CA TYR A 138 -15.55 13.83 -2.69
C TYR A 138 -14.59 14.35 -3.79
N GLY A 139 -13.92 13.46 -4.48
CA GLY A 139 -12.97 13.78 -5.55
C GLY A 139 -11.64 14.39 -5.10
N SER A 140 -11.38 14.47 -3.79
CA SER A 140 -10.10 14.95 -3.27
C SER A 140 -9.08 13.82 -3.10
N ASP A 141 -7.81 14.20 -3.06
CA ASP A 141 -6.73 13.30 -2.66
C ASP A 141 -6.72 13.14 -1.14
N PHE A 142 -6.38 11.96 -0.66
CA PHE A 142 -6.08 11.77 0.77
C PHE A 142 -4.72 12.40 1.08
N PRO A 143 -4.62 13.25 2.13
CA PRO A 143 -3.35 13.89 2.50
C PRO A 143 -2.36 12.85 3.08
N THR A 144 -1.31 12.54 2.33
CA THR A 144 -0.33 11.50 2.69
C THR A 144 0.46 11.80 3.97
N ASP A 145 0.54 13.07 4.36
CA ASP A 145 1.12 13.53 5.63
C ASP A 145 0.24 13.21 6.86
N GLN A 146 -1.00 12.79 6.65
CA GLN A 146 -1.93 12.36 7.69
C GLN A 146 -2.06 10.84 7.82
N LEU A 147 -1.25 10.06 7.10
CA LEU A 147 -1.23 8.61 7.25
C LEU A 147 -0.96 8.24 8.72
N PRO A 148 -1.82 7.43 9.35
CA PRO A 148 -1.58 7.00 10.72
C PRO A 148 -0.38 6.06 10.78
N PRO A 149 0.33 6.00 11.92
CA PRO A 149 1.37 5.00 12.09
C PRO A 149 0.78 3.59 12.05
N VAL A 150 1.45 2.67 11.35
CA VAL A 150 1.06 1.26 11.36
C VAL A 150 1.25 0.70 12.77
N PRO A 151 0.26 0.00 13.34
CA PRO A 151 0.40 -0.64 14.64
C PRO A 151 1.60 -1.61 14.66
N ASN A 152 2.34 -1.62 15.76
CA ASN A 152 3.56 -2.41 15.87
C ASN A 152 3.23 -3.87 16.20
N HIS A 153 3.72 -4.80 15.37
CA HIS A 153 3.76 -6.23 15.68
C HIS A 153 5.17 -6.66 16.05
N GLN A 154 5.30 -7.43 17.13
CA GLN A 154 6.61 -7.85 17.63
C GLN A 154 7.33 -8.74 16.59
N GLY A 155 8.50 -8.32 16.15
CA GLY A 155 9.32 -9.05 15.18
C GLY A 155 8.89 -8.88 13.73
N GLN A 156 7.99 -7.93 13.45
CA GLN A 156 7.51 -7.65 12.09
C GLN A 156 7.65 -6.17 11.74
N TYR A 157 7.85 -5.90 10.48
CA TYR A 157 7.75 -4.57 9.87
C TYR A 157 6.35 -4.41 9.28
N GLY A 158 5.70 -3.31 9.63
CA GLY A 158 4.36 -3.01 9.13
C GLY A 158 4.37 -1.89 8.10
N SER A 159 3.60 -2.06 7.03
CA SER A 159 3.29 -1.03 6.04
C SER A 159 1.78 -0.98 5.81
N TRP A 160 1.30 0.14 5.26
CA TRP A 160 -0.05 0.17 4.74
C TRP A 160 -0.08 -0.43 3.34
N GLU A 161 -1.15 -1.13 3.00
CA GLU A 161 -1.48 -1.60 1.65
C GLU A 161 -1.28 -0.48 0.62
N ASP A 162 -0.65 -0.80 -0.52
CA ASP A 162 -0.40 0.16 -1.60
C ASP A 162 -1.67 0.38 -2.44
N VAL A 163 -2.44 1.39 -2.06
CA VAL A 163 -3.71 1.77 -2.70
C VAL A 163 -3.60 3.19 -3.24
N ASP A 164 -4.13 3.41 -4.44
CA ASP A 164 -4.27 4.75 -5.00
C ASP A 164 -5.31 5.55 -4.21
N LEU A 165 -4.85 6.59 -3.53
CA LEU A 165 -5.65 7.48 -2.69
C LEU A 165 -5.87 8.87 -3.34
N THR A 166 -5.74 8.97 -4.67
CA THR A 166 -5.98 10.21 -5.43
C THR A 166 -7.40 10.28 -5.97
N GLY A 167 -7.98 11.46 -6.03
CA GLY A 167 -9.29 11.70 -6.62
C GLY A 167 -10.39 10.80 -6.05
N MET A 168 -10.42 10.58 -4.75
CA MET A 168 -11.27 9.59 -4.11
C MET A 168 -12.76 9.91 -4.24
N THR A 169 -13.49 9.03 -4.87
CA THR A 169 -14.96 9.14 -5.09
C THR A 169 -15.76 8.09 -4.31
N PHE A 170 -15.07 7.13 -3.66
CA PHE A 170 -15.68 6.06 -2.87
C PHE A 170 -14.93 5.83 -1.57
N ASP A 171 -15.66 5.30 -0.58
CA ASP A 171 -15.08 4.88 0.67
C ASP A 171 -14.01 3.80 0.43
N ALA A 172 -12.92 3.88 1.21
CA ALA A 172 -11.83 2.91 1.14
C ALA A 172 -11.50 2.36 2.53
N THR A 173 -11.15 1.09 2.57
CA THR A 173 -10.55 0.45 3.74
C THR A 173 -9.16 0.00 3.35
N ILE A 174 -8.16 0.42 4.10
CA ILE A 174 -6.74 0.18 3.85
C ILE A 174 -6.22 -0.68 4.99
N HIS A 175 -5.67 -1.85 4.65
CA HIS A 175 -5.19 -2.80 5.63
C HIS A 175 -3.71 -2.60 5.94
N ALA A 176 -3.34 -2.87 7.17
CA ALA A 176 -1.94 -3.02 7.53
C ALA A 176 -1.42 -4.36 7.03
N GLU A 177 -0.27 -4.34 6.37
CA GLU A 177 0.45 -5.52 5.94
C GLU A 177 1.70 -5.68 6.80
N TYR A 178 2.02 -6.91 7.21
CA TYR A 178 3.15 -7.19 8.07
C TYR A 178 4.08 -8.21 7.43
N SER A 179 5.38 -7.93 7.51
CA SER A 179 6.42 -8.84 7.06
C SER A 179 7.42 -9.10 8.19
N ASP A 180 7.97 -10.31 8.25
CA ASP A 180 8.93 -10.69 9.28
C ASP A 180 10.22 -9.88 9.15
N ILE A 181 10.75 -9.39 10.28
CA ILE A 181 12.03 -8.70 10.34
C ILE A 181 13.15 -9.72 10.40
N ASN A 182 14.07 -9.66 9.45
CA ASN A 182 15.36 -10.33 9.54
C ASN A 182 16.41 -9.38 10.12
N THR A 183 17.14 -9.87 11.11
CA THR A 183 18.15 -9.07 11.79
C THR A 183 19.52 -9.11 11.11
N VAL A 184 19.74 -9.98 10.13
CA VAL A 184 21.00 -10.13 9.40
C VAL A 184 20.75 -10.35 7.92
N ARG A 185 21.47 -9.61 7.07
CA ARG A 185 21.61 -9.90 5.64
C ARG A 185 23.05 -10.30 5.35
N GLN A 186 23.20 -11.24 4.42
CA GLN A 186 24.50 -11.74 4.00
C GLN A 186 24.70 -11.55 2.49
N SER A 187 25.93 -11.23 2.09
CA SER A 187 26.29 -11.14 0.69
C SER A 187 26.32 -12.53 0.04
N GLN A 188 26.10 -12.55 -1.29
CA GLN A 188 26.26 -13.76 -2.09
C GLN A 188 27.75 -14.10 -2.28
N GLU A 189 28.62 -13.09 -2.29
CA GLU A 189 30.06 -13.22 -2.36
C GLU A 189 30.58 -13.91 -1.09
N LYS A 190 31.53 -14.81 -1.30
CA LYS A 190 32.09 -15.64 -0.23
C LYS A 190 33.61 -15.61 -0.19
N ARG A 191 34.13 -15.77 1.00
CA ARG A 191 35.55 -16.08 1.24
C ARG A 191 35.65 -17.43 1.96
N GLY A 192 36.06 -18.44 1.21
CA GLY A 192 35.91 -19.83 1.64
C GLY A 192 34.44 -20.24 1.68
N GLU A 193 33.97 -20.74 2.83
CA GLU A 193 32.57 -21.16 3.02
C GLU A 193 31.68 -20.05 3.63
N ARG A 194 32.26 -18.90 3.97
CA ARG A 194 31.55 -17.82 4.69
C ARG A 194 31.25 -16.65 3.76
N SER A 195 30.15 -15.97 4.03
CA SER A 195 29.80 -14.74 3.32
C SER A 195 30.83 -13.65 3.56
N LEU A 196 31.19 -12.93 2.48
CA LEU A 196 32.18 -11.86 2.51
C LEU A 196 31.75 -10.71 3.41
N VAL A 197 30.45 -10.38 3.38
CA VAL A 197 29.86 -9.31 4.15
C VAL A 197 28.59 -9.81 4.84
N LEU A 198 28.44 -9.42 6.10
CA LEU A 198 27.20 -9.51 6.86
C LEU A 198 26.80 -8.11 7.30
N VAL A 199 25.51 -7.80 7.26
CA VAL A 199 24.98 -6.55 7.80
C VAL A 199 23.89 -6.87 8.79
N GLU A 200 24.01 -6.36 10.01
CA GLU A 200 23.02 -6.48 11.06
C GLU A 200 22.17 -5.21 11.12
N GLY A 201 20.86 -5.38 11.16
CA GLY A 201 19.89 -4.30 11.19
C GLY A 201 18.47 -4.85 11.22
N SER A 202 17.51 -4.05 10.80
CA SER A 202 16.13 -4.49 10.59
C SER A 202 15.85 -4.49 9.10
N PHE A 203 15.55 -5.66 8.56
CA PHE A 203 15.35 -5.88 7.12
C PHE A 203 14.03 -6.61 6.89
N ASP A 204 13.33 -6.23 5.84
CA ASP A 204 12.20 -6.99 5.31
C ASP A 204 12.69 -8.34 4.75
N THR A 205 11.81 -9.34 4.67
CA THR A 205 12.16 -10.66 4.10
C THR A 205 12.61 -10.59 2.65
N THR A 206 12.13 -9.59 1.90
CA THR A 206 12.47 -9.33 0.49
C THR A 206 13.75 -8.53 0.29
N ASP A 207 14.28 -7.91 1.36
CA ASP A 207 15.50 -7.13 1.29
C ASP A 207 16.71 -8.00 0.97
N GLU A 208 17.53 -7.58 0.02
CA GLU A 208 18.77 -8.27 -0.35
C GLU A 208 19.97 -7.36 -0.10
N LEU A 209 21.09 -7.95 0.31
CA LEU A 209 22.38 -7.30 0.35
C LEU A 209 23.12 -7.60 -0.93
N MET A 210 23.30 -6.59 -1.78
CA MET A 210 24.08 -6.70 -3.01
C MET A 210 25.41 -5.96 -2.88
N LEU A 211 26.47 -6.60 -3.34
CA LEU A 211 27.80 -6.00 -3.43
C LEU A 211 28.13 -5.72 -4.91
N HIS A 212 28.83 -4.62 -5.15
CA HIS A 212 29.35 -4.29 -6.47
C HIS A 212 30.74 -3.66 -6.35
N GLU A 213 31.51 -3.71 -7.43
CA GLU A 213 32.82 -3.06 -7.48
C GLU A 213 32.65 -1.52 -7.45
N VAL A 214 33.58 -0.84 -6.78
CA VAL A 214 33.63 0.63 -6.75
C VAL A 214 34.96 1.09 -7.35
N ASP A 215 34.90 2.15 -8.16
CA ASP A 215 36.07 2.73 -8.84
C ASP A 215 36.84 3.71 -7.95
N ASP A 216 36.24 4.14 -6.83
CA ASP A 216 36.84 5.10 -5.90
C ASP A 216 37.18 4.41 -4.54
N ALA A 217 38.21 4.92 -3.92
CA ALA A 217 38.68 4.47 -2.62
C ALA A 217 38.98 5.68 -1.73
N PRO A 218 39.01 5.50 -0.38
CA PRO A 218 39.35 6.61 0.51
C PRO A 218 40.78 7.09 0.30
N GLU A 219 40.96 8.40 0.26
CA GLU A 219 42.32 9.02 0.29
C GLU A 219 42.88 8.87 1.71
N THR A 220 43.83 7.96 1.87
CA THR A 220 44.40 7.61 3.17
C THR A 220 45.88 7.23 3.04
N PRO A 221 46.73 7.46 4.06
CA PRO A 221 48.12 7.01 4.05
C PRO A 221 48.27 5.46 4.12
N GLY A 222 47.17 4.72 4.29
CA GLY A 222 47.18 3.26 4.34
C GLY A 222 47.21 2.64 2.93
N THR A 223 47.29 1.30 2.92
CA THR A 223 47.19 0.50 1.71
C THR A 223 45.77 -0.07 1.59
N LEU A 224 45.11 0.19 0.49
CA LEU A 224 43.79 -0.39 0.21
C LEU A 224 43.91 -1.93 0.15
N VAL A 225 43.08 -2.61 0.91
CA VAL A 225 42.93 -4.08 0.85
C VAL A 225 41.85 -4.44 -0.14
N GLU A 226 40.64 -3.95 0.08
CA GLU A 226 39.47 -4.11 -0.81
C GLU A 226 38.49 -2.97 -0.57
N ALA A 227 37.67 -2.67 -1.59
CA ALA A 227 36.54 -1.77 -1.50
C ALA A 227 35.33 -2.36 -2.24
N TRP A 228 34.15 -2.17 -1.65
CA TRP A 228 32.89 -2.68 -2.18
C TRP A 228 31.79 -1.66 -2.03
N GLY A 229 30.97 -1.52 -3.07
CA GLY A 229 29.70 -0.84 -2.98
C GLY A 229 28.66 -1.72 -2.29
N LEU A 230 27.77 -1.09 -1.57
CA LEU A 230 26.68 -1.73 -0.85
C LEU A 230 25.35 -1.21 -1.40
N GLU A 231 24.49 -2.12 -1.82
CA GLU A 231 23.07 -1.81 -1.99
C GLU A 231 22.33 -2.42 -0.81
N LEU A 232 21.80 -1.53 0.03
CA LEU A 232 20.97 -1.84 1.19
C LEU A 232 19.70 -1.02 1.11
N PRO A 233 18.56 -1.54 1.60
CA PRO A 233 17.37 -0.75 1.76
C PRO A 233 17.63 0.49 2.61
N ALA A 234 16.93 1.58 2.31
CA ALA A 234 17.01 2.81 3.09
C ALA A 234 16.53 2.54 4.52
N GLY A 235 17.37 2.81 5.51
CA GLY A 235 17.04 2.51 6.91
C GLY A 235 17.94 3.26 7.89
N THR A 236 17.81 2.88 9.14
CA THR A 236 18.67 3.32 10.24
C THR A 236 20.07 2.72 10.08
N GLY A 237 21.06 3.25 10.77
CA GLY A 237 22.44 2.71 10.73
C GLY A 237 22.51 1.22 11.07
N HIS A 238 23.45 0.55 10.43
CA HIS A 238 23.64 -0.89 10.51
C HIS A 238 25.00 -1.25 11.12
N THR A 239 25.15 -2.48 11.62
CA THR A 239 26.46 -3.05 11.93
C THR A 239 26.97 -3.80 10.70
N LEU A 240 28.07 -3.33 10.12
CA LEU A 240 28.75 -3.98 8.99
C LEU A 240 29.83 -4.92 9.52
N ARG A 241 29.85 -6.14 9.01
CA ARG A 241 30.89 -7.15 9.24
C ARG A 241 31.50 -7.56 7.92
N TYR A 242 32.76 -7.33 7.73
CA TYR A 242 33.52 -7.68 6.53
C TYR A 242 34.60 -8.70 6.84
N MET A 243 34.74 -9.73 6.03
CA MET A 243 35.77 -10.76 6.14
C MET A 243 36.97 -10.42 5.25
N PRO A 244 38.08 -9.88 5.79
CA PRO A 244 39.27 -9.55 5.00
C PRO A 244 40.02 -10.82 4.53
N PRO A 245 40.89 -10.72 3.51
CA PRO A 245 41.77 -11.82 3.10
C PRO A 245 42.68 -12.30 4.23
N GLU A 246 43.20 -11.34 4.97
CA GLU A 246 44.02 -11.58 6.17
C GLU A 246 43.57 -10.57 7.25
N THR A 247 43.38 -11.05 8.48
CA THR A 247 43.09 -10.19 9.62
C THR A 247 44.39 -9.70 10.22
N THR A 248 44.62 -8.39 10.20
CA THR A 248 45.75 -7.75 10.85
C THR A 248 45.26 -6.68 11.82
N ASP A 249 45.99 -6.46 12.92
CA ASP A 249 45.59 -5.50 13.97
C ASP A 249 45.52 -4.04 13.50
N ASN A 250 46.03 -3.74 12.30
CA ASN A 250 46.06 -2.38 11.72
C ASN A 250 45.11 -2.23 10.53
N THR A 251 44.27 -3.20 10.23
CA THR A 251 43.27 -3.04 9.18
C THR A 251 42.02 -2.36 9.76
N VAL A 252 41.62 -1.24 9.15
CA VAL A 252 40.45 -0.46 9.55
C VAL A 252 39.46 -0.36 8.41
N LEU A 253 38.20 -0.21 8.75
CA LEU A 253 37.10 0.01 7.80
C LEU A 253 36.85 1.50 7.61
N TRP A 254 36.59 1.87 6.35
CA TRP A 254 36.07 3.16 5.95
C TRP A 254 34.69 2.95 5.35
N VAL A 255 33.79 3.87 5.58
CA VAL A 255 32.42 3.85 5.03
C VAL A 255 32.19 5.11 4.21
N ARG A 256 31.45 4.97 3.11
CA ARG A 256 31.08 6.09 2.23
C ARG A 256 29.60 6.38 2.35
N THR A 257 29.30 7.65 2.59
CA THR A 257 27.96 8.24 2.55
C THR A 257 27.95 9.39 1.56
N ASP A 258 26.86 10.12 1.46
CA ASP A 258 26.79 11.38 0.67
C ASP A 258 27.83 12.43 1.12
N ALA A 259 28.32 12.36 2.35
CA ALA A 259 29.38 13.21 2.88
C ALA A 259 30.79 12.76 2.47
N GLY A 260 30.92 11.66 1.71
CA GLY A 260 32.19 11.07 1.29
C GLY A 260 32.69 9.97 2.22
N TRP A 261 33.96 9.59 2.03
CA TRP A 261 34.62 8.55 2.80
C TRP A 261 34.98 9.00 4.21
N GLN A 262 34.64 8.22 5.20
CA GLN A 262 34.97 8.43 6.61
C GLN A 262 35.51 7.15 7.24
N GLN A 263 36.58 7.26 8.04
CA GLN A 263 37.08 6.13 8.80
C GLN A 263 36.10 5.77 9.90
N ALA A 264 35.72 4.48 9.96
CA ALA A 264 34.84 3.95 10.97
C ALA A 264 35.64 3.38 12.16
N ASP A 265 35.04 3.44 13.35
CA ASP A 265 35.59 2.74 14.51
C ASP A 265 35.49 1.24 14.27
N THR A 266 36.65 0.59 14.09
CA THR A 266 36.74 -0.79 13.64
C THR A 266 37.16 -1.70 14.78
N SER A 267 36.43 -2.78 14.97
CA SER A 267 36.76 -3.86 15.91
C SER A 267 36.88 -5.20 15.19
N VAL A 268 37.48 -6.19 15.85
CA VAL A 268 37.60 -7.55 15.31
C VAL A 268 36.65 -8.47 16.06
N ASP A 269 35.84 -9.20 15.33
CA ASP A 269 34.97 -10.25 15.86
C ASP A 269 35.17 -11.56 15.09
N GLY A 270 35.93 -12.46 15.66
CA GLY A 270 36.35 -13.70 15.02
C GLY A 270 37.18 -13.43 13.75
N SER A 271 36.63 -13.80 12.60
CA SER A 271 37.30 -13.58 11.30
C SER A 271 36.80 -12.30 10.59
N TYR A 272 35.96 -11.53 11.21
CA TYR A 272 35.35 -10.33 10.63
C TYR A 272 35.90 -9.06 11.26
N LEU A 273 36.11 -8.04 10.45
CA LEU A 273 36.21 -6.65 10.86
C LEU A 273 34.80 -6.09 10.99
N THR A 274 34.51 -5.38 12.04
CA THR A 274 33.18 -4.88 12.38
C THR A 274 33.19 -3.38 12.57
N CYS A 275 32.23 -2.67 12.03
CA CYS A 275 32.03 -1.25 12.30
C CYS A 275 30.53 -0.89 12.25
N THR A 276 30.19 0.29 12.77
CA THR A 276 28.88 0.88 12.53
C THR A 276 28.88 1.58 11.19
N ALA A 277 27.94 1.19 10.30
CA ALA A 277 27.67 1.85 9.04
C ALA A 277 26.47 2.81 9.24
N PRO A 278 26.66 4.14 9.13
CA PRO A 278 25.59 5.12 9.26
C PRO A 278 24.49 4.90 8.21
N ALA A 279 23.30 5.46 8.44
CA ALA A 279 22.25 5.52 7.42
C ALA A 279 22.79 6.20 6.14
N GLY A 280 22.43 5.65 4.98
CA GLY A 280 22.92 6.16 3.69
C GLY A 280 24.36 5.72 3.33
N THR A 281 24.90 4.70 4.02
CA THR A 281 26.17 4.08 3.62
C THR A 281 25.99 3.37 2.28
N THR A 282 26.77 3.76 1.27
CA THR A 282 26.74 3.23 -0.11
C THR A 282 27.96 2.40 -0.48
N ALA A 283 29.01 2.43 0.33
CA ALA A 283 30.22 1.63 0.12
C ALA A 283 31.04 1.49 1.40
N PHE A 284 31.92 0.51 1.43
CA PHE A 284 32.95 0.39 2.44
C PHE A 284 34.31 0.05 1.81
N ALA A 285 35.39 0.34 2.52
CA ALA A 285 36.74 -0.05 2.14
C ALA A 285 37.49 -0.54 3.38
N ALA A 286 38.25 -1.60 3.19
CA ALA A 286 39.22 -2.07 4.18
C ALA A 286 40.60 -1.54 3.82
N VAL A 287 41.24 -0.86 4.77
CA VAL A 287 42.55 -0.21 4.58
C VAL A 287 43.50 -0.66 5.66
N GLN A 288 44.66 -1.18 5.24
CA GLN A 288 45.74 -1.50 6.15
C GLN A 288 46.56 -0.23 6.47
N MET A 289 46.46 0.24 7.68
CA MET A 289 47.18 1.43 8.14
C MET A 289 48.67 1.13 8.38
N PRO A 290 49.55 2.09 8.11
CA PRO A 290 50.99 1.89 8.41
C PRO A 290 51.18 1.65 9.90
N THR A 291 52.02 0.68 10.23
CA THR A 291 52.46 0.47 11.62
C THR A 291 53.23 1.69 12.08
N SER A 292 52.74 2.41 13.09
CA SER A 292 53.54 3.45 13.74
C SER A 292 54.81 2.79 14.33
N LYS A 293 55.94 2.99 13.70
CA LYS A 293 57.20 2.73 14.40
C LYS A 293 57.29 3.78 15.51
N VAL A 294 56.99 3.36 16.75
CA VAL A 294 57.35 4.16 17.90
C VAL A 294 58.88 4.21 17.91
N PRO A 295 59.49 5.37 17.91
CA PRO A 295 60.94 5.50 17.96
C PRO A 295 61.55 5.02 19.31
#